data_463bfc4478b1e9f8cb5d1c821ccbf82c
#
_entry.id   463bfc4478b1e9f8cb5d1c821ccbf82c
#
_cell.length_a   1.000
_cell.length_b   1.000
_cell.length_c   1.000
_cell.angle_alpha   90.00
_cell.angle_beta   90.00
_cell.angle_gamma   90.00
#
_symmetry.space_group_name_H-M   'P 1'
#
loop_
_entity.id
_entity.type
_entity.pdbx_description
1 polymer ?
#
loop_
_entity_poly.entity_id
_entity_poly.type
_entity_poly.pdbx_seq_one_letter_code
_entity_poly.pdbx_strand_id
1 'polypeptide(L)'
;MTKRDIRGFLAEEFEVKPFMRVLEVSIGTGANLRLLPADAEVHGLDLSLGMLRACRRNLRRQHRDATLYQGEAERLPFRDDSFDLVFHVGGINFFSDRKKALAEMLRVARPGTKLLVSDETEEAVTDVYERMPFVKRFFQNRKEKVESPMALLPAEATEARLRTVNRGKLYSLTFRKR
;
A
#
# COMPACT_ATOMS: atom_id res chain seq x y z
N MET A 1 8.95 -15.28 10.41
CA MET A 1 7.54 -15.05 10.09
C MET A 1 7.35 -15.30 8.60
N THR A 2 6.40 -16.09 8.23
CA THR A 2 6.13 -16.42 6.83
C THR A 2 5.29 -15.33 6.17
N LYS A 3 5.20 -15.32 4.83
CA LYS A 3 4.24 -14.43 4.09
C LYS A 3 2.80 -14.52 4.63
N ARG A 4 2.47 -15.57 5.38
CA ARG A 4 1.19 -15.83 6.02
C ARG A 4 0.92 -14.87 7.19
N ASP A 5 1.96 -14.51 7.95
CA ASP A 5 1.83 -13.69 9.17
C ASP A 5 1.58 -12.21 8.85
N ILE A 6 2.21 -11.68 7.79
CA ILE A 6 1.99 -10.30 7.32
C ILE A 6 0.55 -10.14 6.82
N ARG A 7 0.04 -11.15 6.11
CA ARG A 7 -1.32 -11.12 5.59
C ARG A 7 -2.38 -11.25 6.67
N GLY A 8 -2.13 -12.07 7.70
CA GLY A 8 -3.00 -12.13 8.87
C GLY A 8 -3.14 -10.78 9.54
N PHE A 9 -2.01 -10.10 9.75
CA PHE A 9 -2.00 -8.76 10.32
C PHE A 9 -2.76 -7.74 9.45
N LEU A 10 -2.53 -7.73 8.13
CA LEU A 10 -3.25 -6.83 7.23
C LEU A 10 -4.75 -7.11 7.22
N ALA A 11 -5.15 -8.39 7.27
CA ALA A 11 -6.56 -8.78 7.32
C ALA A 11 -7.26 -8.29 8.61
N GLU A 12 -6.53 -8.28 9.74
CA GLU A 12 -7.04 -7.73 11.01
C GLU A 12 -7.19 -6.21 10.96
N GLU A 13 -6.32 -5.51 10.22
CA GLU A 13 -6.40 -4.06 10.04
C GLU A 13 -7.47 -3.65 9.00
N PHE A 14 -7.83 -4.55 8.08
CA PHE A 14 -8.85 -4.28 7.07
C PHE A 14 -10.26 -4.57 7.61
N GLU A 15 -10.96 -3.54 8.02
CA GLU A 15 -12.37 -3.61 8.40
C GLU A 15 -13.28 -3.62 7.15
N VAL A 16 -13.00 -4.51 6.17
CA VAL A 16 -13.73 -4.53 4.89
C VAL A 16 -15.03 -5.30 5.04
N LYS A 17 -16.12 -4.63 4.68
CA LYS A 17 -17.47 -5.23 4.57
C LYS A 17 -17.79 -5.58 3.12
N PRO A 18 -18.75 -6.45 2.87
CA PRO A 18 -19.29 -6.69 1.53
C PRO A 18 -19.66 -5.39 0.81
N PHE A 19 -19.43 -5.36 -0.51
CA PHE A 19 -19.75 -4.24 -1.42
C PHE A 19 -19.02 -2.92 -1.15
N MET A 20 -18.05 -2.88 -0.25
CA MET A 20 -17.17 -1.72 -0.08
C MET A 20 -16.33 -1.49 -1.34
N ARG A 21 -16.15 -0.21 -1.69
CA ARG A 21 -15.20 0.22 -2.72
C ARG A 21 -13.82 0.37 -2.13
N VAL A 22 -12.90 -0.42 -2.61
CA VAL A 22 -11.53 -0.54 -2.07
C VAL A 22 -10.53 -0.11 -3.13
N LEU A 23 -9.58 0.74 -2.76
CA LEU A 23 -8.44 1.11 -3.59
C LEU A 23 -7.14 0.58 -3.00
N GLU A 24 -6.40 -0.22 -3.79
CA GLU A 24 -5.00 -0.53 -3.52
C GLU A 24 -4.11 0.33 -4.42
N VAL A 25 -3.29 1.20 -3.80
CA VAL A 25 -2.28 2.02 -4.49
C VAL A 25 -0.98 1.22 -4.57
N SER A 26 -0.37 1.14 -5.75
CA SER A 26 0.74 0.23 -6.09
C SER A 26 0.35 -1.24 -5.89
N ILE A 27 -0.73 -1.66 -6.56
CA ILE A 27 -1.29 -3.01 -6.43
C ILE A 27 -0.30 -4.13 -6.81
N GLY A 28 0.73 -3.82 -7.59
CA GLY A 28 1.72 -4.78 -8.05
C GLY A 28 1.10 -5.95 -8.77
N THR A 29 1.31 -7.14 -8.24
CA THR A 29 0.76 -8.40 -8.79
C THR A 29 -0.61 -8.79 -8.22
N GLY A 30 -1.23 -7.95 -7.41
CA GLY A 30 -2.52 -8.21 -6.76
C GLY A 30 -2.44 -9.23 -5.63
N ALA A 31 -1.29 -9.33 -4.96
CA ALA A 31 -1.06 -10.36 -3.95
C ALA A 31 -1.94 -10.19 -2.70
N ASN A 32 -2.38 -8.97 -2.40
CA ASN A 32 -3.18 -8.64 -1.22
C ASN A 32 -4.68 -8.80 -1.44
N LEU A 33 -5.14 -8.90 -2.69
CA LEU A 33 -6.57 -8.97 -3.01
C LEU A 33 -7.28 -10.18 -2.39
N ARG A 34 -6.54 -11.25 -2.10
CA ARG A 34 -7.05 -12.42 -1.38
C ARG A 34 -7.47 -12.14 0.07
N LEU A 35 -7.06 -10.99 0.64
CA LEU A 35 -7.43 -10.57 1.98
C LEU A 35 -8.78 -9.86 2.03
N LEU A 36 -9.28 -9.46 0.87
CA LEU A 36 -10.53 -8.74 0.73
C LEU A 36 -11.69 -9.72 0.49
N PRO A 37 -12.90 -9.41 0.93
CA PRO A 37 -14.11 -10.17 0.56
C PRO A 37 -14.24 -10.30 -0.96
N ALA A 38 -14.86 -11.39 -1.42
CA ALA A 38 -15.00 -11.65 -2.85
C ALA A 38 -15.93 -10.65 -3.56
N ASP A 39 -16.86 -10.09 -2.83
CA ASP A 39 -17.88 -9.14 -3.25
C ASP A 39 -17.49 -7.66 -3.03
N ALA A 40 -16.26 -7.37 -2.57
CA ALA A 40 -15.74 -6.01 -2.55
C ALA A 40 -15.49 -5.49 -3.99
N GLU A 41 -15.84 -4.24 -4.25
CA GLU A 41 -15.52 -3.55 -5.52
C GLU A 41 -14.07 -3.06 -5.47
N VAL A 42 -13.17 -3.85 -6.06
CA VAL A 42 -11.72 -3.59 -5.95
C VAL A 42 -11.21 -2.79 -7.15
N HIS A 43 -10.50 -1.71 -6.84
CA HIS A 43 -9.74 -0.88 -7.76
C HIS A 43 -8.25 -0.98 -7.41
N GLY A 44 -7.40 -1.14 -8.41
CA GLY A 44 -5.95 -1.20 -8.22
C GLY A 44 -5.21 -0.29 -9.18
N LEU A 45 -4.31 0.52 -8.63
CA LEU A 45 -3.48 1.40 -9.44
C LEU A 45 -2.02 0.99 -9.31
N ASP A 46 -1.28 1.01 -10.41
CA ASP A 46 0.17 0.79 -10.43
C ASP A 46 0.80 1.58 -11.58
N LEU A 47 2.02 2.07 -11.38
CA LEU A 47 2.78 2.76 -12.41
C LEU A 47 3.25 1.78 -13.49
N SER A 48 3.57 0.54 -13.11
CA SER A 48 4.14 -0.48 -13.97
C SER A 48 3.09 -1.26 -14.73
N LEU A 49 3.02 -1.06 -16.05
CA LEU A 49 2.17 -1.88 -16.93
C LEU A 49 2.51 -3.38 -16.84
N GLY A 50 3.79 -3.72 -16.58
CA GLY A 50 4.23 -5.09 -16.37
C GLY A 50 3.59 -5.74 -15.14
N MET A 51 3.51 -4.98 -14.02
CA MET A 51 2.84 -5.41 -12.80
C MET A 51 1.34 -5.57 -13.02
N LEU A 52 0.69 -4.63 -13.69
CA LEU A 52 -0.74 -4.72 -14.01
C LEU A 52 -1.08 -5.93 -14.89
N ARG A 53 -0.23 -6.25 -15.86
CA ARG A 53 -0.37 -7.47 -16.67
C ARG A 53 -0.23 -8.73 -15.82
N ALA A 54 0.72 -8.76 -14.89
CA ALA A 54 0.87 -9.86 -13.94
C ALA A 54 -0.32 -9.97 -12.98
N CYS A 55 -0.81 -8.83 -12.46
CA CYS A 55 -2.01 -8.76 -11.65
C CYS A 55 -3.21 -9.38 -12.37
N ARG A 56 -3.49 -8.96 -13.60
CA ARG A 56 -4.60 -9.50 -14.41
C ARG A 56 -4.51 -11.01 -14.61
N ARG A 57 -3.30 -11.55 -14.84
CA ARG A 57 -3.10 -13.02 -14.93
C ARG A 57 -3.41 -13.71 -13.60
N ASN A 58 -2.99 -13.13 -12.49
CA ASN A 58 -3.22 -13.69 -11.16
C ASN A 58 -4.70 -13.62 -10.76
N LEU A 59 -5.41 -12.54 -11.07
CA LEU A 59 -6.85 -12.40 -10.85
C LEU A 59 -7.63 -13.51 -11.57
N ARG A 60 -7.34 -13.73 -12.86
CA ARG A 60 -7.98 -14.83 -13.63
C ARG A 60 -7.77 -16.20 -12.98
N ARG A 61 -6.54 -16.49 -12.50
CA ARG A 61 -6.23 -17.76 -11.81
C ARG A 61 -6.92 -17.92 -10.47
N GLN A 62 -7.27 -16.82 -9.83
CA GLN A 62 -7.92 -16.80 -8.53
C GLN A 62 -9.44 -16.62 -8.63
N HIS A 63 -10.01 -16.53 -9.84
CA HIS A 63 -11.42 -16.23 -10.10
C HIS A 63 -11.88 -14.98 -9.33
N ARG A 64 -11.06 -13.91 -9.41
CA ARG A 64 -11.32 -12.62 -8.77
C ARG A 64 -11.28 -11.50 -9.79
N ASP A 65 -12.06 -10.46 -9.50
CA ASP A 65 -12.12 -9.27 -10.33
C ASP A 65 -11.55 -8.05 -9.61
N ALA A 66 -10.94 -7.16 -10.40
CA ALA A 66 -10.56 -5.82 -10.00
C ALA A 66 -10.44 -4.93 -11.23
N THR A 67 -10.79 -3.67 -11.10
CA THR A 67 -10.53 -2.67 -12.13
C THR A 67 -9.12 -2.13 -11.96
N LEU A 68 -8.29 -2.26 -12.98
CA LEU A 68 -6.86 -1.91 -12.93
C LEU A 68 -6.60 -0.62 -13.74
N TYR A 69 -5.85 0.29 -13.11
CA TYR A 69 -5.48 1.60 -13.67
C TYR A 69 -3.95 1.72 -13.73
N GLN A 70 -3.43 2.24 -14.83
CA GLN A 70 -2.03 2.66 -14.89
C GLN A 70 -1.95 4.14 -14.52
N GLY A 71 -1.12 4.49 -13.53
CA GLY A 71 -0.98 5.86 -13.07
C GLY A 71 -0.02 6.00 -11.90
N GLU A 72 0.19 7.25 -11.51
CA GLU A 72 1.05 7.66 -10.40
C GLU A 72 0.23 7.81 -9.11
N ALA A 73 0.81 7.43 -7.99
CA ALA A 73 0.18 7.58 -6.66
C ALA A 73 -0.02 9.06 -6.29
N GLU A 74 0.85 9.92 -6.82
CA GLU A 74 0.84 11.37 -6.62
C GLU A 74 -0.25 12.11 -7.42
N ARG A 75 -0.99 11.36 -8.27
CA ARG A 75 -2.09 11.89 -9.09
C ARG A 75 -3.12 10.80 -9.39
N LEU A 76 -3.91 10.47 -8.39
CA LEU A 76 -4.91 9.40 -8.51
C LEU A 76 -6.07 9.83 -9.43
N PRO A 77 -6.44 9.02 -10.45
CA PRO A 77 -7.46 9.36 -11.44
C PRO A 77 -8.89 9.14 -10.91
N PHE A 78 -9.12 9.46 -9.64
CA PHE A 78 -10.40 9.28 -8.97
C PHE A 78 -10.91 10.60 -8.40
N ARG A 79 -12.23 10.70 -8.27
CA ARG A 79 -12.87 11.82 -7.59
C ARG A 79 -12.62 11.75 -6.08
N ASP A 80 -12.78 12.86 -5.41
CA ASP A 80 -12.79 12.93 -3.95
C ASP A 80 -13.86 11.99 -3.38
N ASP A 81 -13.66 11.51 -2.17
CA ASP A 81 -14.65 10.77 -1.39
C ASP A 81 -15.23 9.53 -2.11
N SER A 82 -14.38 8.80 -2.84
CA SER A 82 -14.81 7.70 -3.71
C SER A 82 -14.68 6.31 -3.09
N PHE A 83 -13.84 6.12 -2.07
CA PHE A 83 -13.47 4.81 -1.54
C PHE A 83 -13.76 4.66 -0.05
N ASP A 84 -14.19 3.45 0.33
CA ASP A 84 -14.50 3.04 1.71
C ASP A 84 -13.27 2.44 2.42
N LEU A 85 -12.23 2.07 1.67
CA LEU A 85 -10.90 1.69 2.14
C LEU A 85 -9.88 2.11 1.10
N VAL A 86 -8.78 2.74 1.54
CA VAL A 86 -7.62 3.03 0.70
C VAL A 86 -6.38 2.49 1.39
N PHE A 87 -5.60 1.68 0.69
CA PHE A 87 -4.39 1.13 1.27
C PHE A 87 -3.24 1.01 0.27
N HIS A 88 -2.03 0.91 0.82
CA HIS A 88 -0.78 0.69 0.12
C HIS A 88 0.08 -0.32 0.89
N VAL A 89 0.68 -1.27 0.20
CA VAL A 89 1.57 -2.27 0.80
C VAL A 89 2.80 -2.50 -0.07
N GLY A 90 3.94 -2.01 0.42
CA GLY A 90 5.25 -2.19 -0.19
C GLY A 90 5.56 -1.21 -1.31
N GLY A 91 6.66 -0.48 -1.19
CA GLY A 91 7.20 0.39 -2.23
C GLY A 91 6.90 1.88 -2.11
N ILE A 92 6.36 2.37 -0.97
CA ILE A 92 6.14 3.82 -0.78
C ILE A 92 7.44 4.62 -0.89
N ASN A 93 8.57 4.00 -0.56
CA ASN A 93 9.88 4.63 -0.63
C ASN A 93 10.36 4.87 -2.07
N PHE A 94 9.67 4.30 -3.06
CA PHE A 94 9.95 4.54 -4.48
C PHE A 94 9.07 5.65 -5.09
N PHE A 95 8.13 6.21 -4.33
CA PHE A 95 7.32 7.34 -4.80
C PHE A 95 8.18 8.60 -4.92
N SER A 96 7.96 9.37 -5.96
CA SER A 96 8.69 10.63 -6.21
C SER A 96 8.36 11.70 -5.16
N ASP A 97 7.09 11.73 -4.73
CA ASP A 97 6.59 12.64 -3.69
C ASP A 97 5.62 11.89 -2.76
N ARG A 98 6.17 11.33 -1.69
CA ARG A 98 5.40 10.57 -0.68
C ARG A 98 4.32 11.41 -0.02
N LYS A 99 4.59 12.70 0.25
CA LYS A 99 3.63 13.61 0.86
C LYS A 99 2.42 13.82 -0.04
N LYS A 100 2.65 14.04 -1.32
CA LYS A 100 1.59 14.20 -2.31
C LYS A 100 0.79 12.91 -2.51
N ALA A 101 1.44 11.76 -2.55
CA ALA A 101 0.76 10.47 -2.64
C ALA A 101 -0.16 10.22 -1.44
N LEU A 102 0.30 10.52 -0.21
CA LEU A 102 -0.54 10.42 0.98
C LEU A 102 -1.73 11.39 0.95
N ALA A 103 -1.52 12.60 0.46
CA ALA A 103 -2.60 13.58 0.28
C ALA A 103 -3.64 13.08 -0.75
N GLU A 104 -3.21 12.50 -1.86
CA GLU A 104 -4.09 11.91 -2.87
C GLU A 104 -4.85 10.70 -2.32
N MET A 105 -4.19 9.79 -1.59
CA MET A 105 -4.86 8.68 -0.92
C MET A 105 -5.94 9.17 0.05
N LEU A 106 -5.64 10.22 0.82
CA LEU A 106 -6.60 10.82 1.74
C LEU A 106 -7.74 11.52 0.98
N ARG A 107 -7.44 12.25 -0.10
CA ARG A 107 -8.44 12.94 -0.92
C ARG A 107 -9.50 11.99 -1.45
N VAL A 108 -9.08 10.85 -2.01
CA VAL A 108 -10.00 9.88 -2.62
C VAL A 108 -10.76 9.01 -1.62
N ALA A 109 -10.33 8.95 -0.37
CA ALA A 109 -11.03 8.28 0.71
C ALA A 109 -12.26 9.10 1.15
N ARG A 110 -13.35 8.45 1.52
CA ARG A 110 -14.53 9.08 2.12
C ARG A 110 -14.24 9.58 3.55
N PRO A 111 -14.94 10.59 4.05
CA PRO A 111 -14.85 10.98 5.47
C PRO A 111 -15.04 9.77 6.40
N GLY A 112 -14.25 9.69 7.47
CA GLY A 112 -14.24 8.57 8.40
C GLY A 112 -13.52 7.30 7.92
N THR A 113 -13.14 7.22 6.64
CA THR A 113 -12.45 6.06 6.09
C THR A 113 -11.11 5.83 6.76
N LYS A 114 -10.84 4.57 7.09
CA LYS A 114 -9.53 4.09 7.55
C LYS A 114 -8.62 3.90 6.34
N LEU A 115 -7.41 4.46 6.41
CA LEU A 115 -6.34 4.26 5.45
C LEU A 115 -5.23 3.44 6.10
N LEU A 116 -4.51 2.67 5.28
CA LEU A 116 -3.37 1.87 5.73
C LEU A 116 -2.20 2.01 4.75
N VAL A 117 -1.01 2.25 5.31
CA VAL A 117 0.26 2.21 4.60
C VAL A 117 1.19 1.28 5.33
N SER A 118 1.66 0.24 4.67
CA SER A 118 2.61 -0.74 5.24
C SER A 118 3.78 -0.93 4.30
N ASP A 119 5.00 -0.88 4.83
CA ASP A 119 6.22 -1.10 4.04
C ASP A 119 7.34 -1.65 4.93
N GLU A 120 8.45 -1.97 4.30
CA GLU A 120 9.66 -2.42 5.00
C GLU A 120 10.25 -1.29 5.85
N THR A 121 10.86 -1.67 6.99
CA THR A 121 11.66 -0.75 7.80
C THR A 121 13.08 -0.63 7.25
N GLU A 122 13.83 0.41 7.65
CA GLU A 122 15.24 0.57 7.32
C GLU A 122 16.07 -0.67 7.67
N GLU A 123 15.82 -1.26 8.84
CA GLU A 123 16.49 -2.48 9.30
C GLU A 123 16.25 -3.65 8.34
N ALA A 124 15.01 -3.85 7.89
CA ALA A 124 14.68 -4.91 6.95
C ALA A 124 15.33 -4.70 5.59
N VAL A 125 15.32 -3.46 5.11
CA VAL A 125 15.95 -3.08 3.84
C VAL A 125 17.45 -3.32 3.91
N THR A 126 18.13 -2.90 4.97
CA THR A 126 19.57 -3.09 5.17
C THR A 126 19.92 -4.58 5.23
N ASP A 127 19.20 -5.36 6.03
CA ASP A 127 19.41 -6.83 6.17
C ASP A 127 19.32 -7.59 4.83
N VAL A 128 18.34 -7.24 4.00
CA VAL A 128 18.10 -7.89 2.70
C VAL A 128 19.15 -7.47 1.68
N TYR A 129 19.45 -6.18 1.61
CA TYR A 129 20.32 -5.63 0.57
C TYR A 129 21.80 -5.82 0.84
N GLU A 130 22.23 -5.91 2.11
CA GLU A 130 23.61 -6.29 2.43
C GLU A 130 23.97 -7.71 1.98
N ARG A 131 22.97 -8.59 1.88
CA ARG A 131 23.13 -9.99 1.43
C ARG A 131 23.09 -10.15 -0.10
N MET A 132 22.75 -9.12 -0.86
CA MET A 132 22.60 -9.17 -2.32
C MET A 132 23.60 -8.25 -3.03
N PRO A 133 24.77 -8.77 -3.48
CA PRO A 133 25.87 -7.93 -4.00
C PRO A 133 25.50 -6.98 -5.15
N PHE A 134 24.59 -7.43 -6.03
CA PHE A 134 24.12 -6.61 -7.16
C PHE A 134 23.18 -5.47 -6.76
N VAL A 135 22.44 -5.65 -5.68
CA VAL A 135 21.47 -4.66 -5.19
C VAL A 135 22.17 -3.63 -4.31
N LYS A 136 23.25 -4.02 -3.61
CA LYS A 136 24.07 -3.16 -2.77
C LYS A 136 24.52 -1.89 -3.52
N ARG A 137 24.90 -2.01 -4.80
CA ARG A 137 25.35 -0.87 -5.61
C ARG A 137 24.23 0.15 -5.89
N PHE A 138 22.98 -0.29 -6.02
CA PHE A 138 21.81 0.57 -6.23
C PHE A 138 21.45 1.34 -4.95
N PHE A 139 21.62 0.69 -3.78
CA PHE A 139 21.26 1.26 -2.48
C PHE A 139 22.38 2.05 -1.80
N GLN A 140 23.65 1.82 -2.13
CA GLN A 140 24.78 2.63 -1.63
C GLN A 140 24.70 4.11 -2.02
N ASN A 141 23.99 4.43 -3.10
CA ASN A 141 23.76 5.82 -3.54
C ASN A 141 22.44 6.41 -3.02
N ARG A 142 21.71 5.70 -2.15
CA ARG A 142 20.47 6.21 -1.57
C ARG A 142 20.78 7.34 -0.59
N LYS A 143 20.24 8.53 -0.85
CA LYS A 143 20.45 9.73 -0.03
C LYS A 143 19.58 9.77 1.23
N GLU A 144 18.50 8.99 1.28
CA GLU A 144 17.51 9.03 2.35
C GLU A 144 17.32 7.66 3.02
N LYS A 145 17.17 7.67 4.34
CA LYS A 145 16.76 6.48 5.11
C LYS A 145 15.31 6.12 4.83
N VAL A 146 15.00 4.83 4.95
CA VAL A 146 13.60 4.35 4.91
C VAL A 146 12.95 4.71 6.25
N GLU A 147 12.13 5.74 6.23
CA GLU A 147 11.38 6.19 7.40
C GLU A 147 9.89 5.98 7.17
N SER A 148 9.17 5.74 8.27
CA SER A 148 7.72 5.74 8.24
C SER A 148 7.22 7.10 7.77
N PRO A 149 6.24 7.16 6.84
CA PRO A 149 5.71 8.41 6.34
C PRO A 149 4.79 9.15 7.34
N MET A 150 4.80 8.80 8.61
CA MET A 150 3.92 9.40 9.62
C MET A 150 4.06 10.93 9.70
N ALA A 151 5.29 11.44 9.61
CA ALA A 151 5.56 12.89 9.61
C ALA A 151 5.07 13.61 8.33
N LEU A 152 4.73 12.86 7.29
CA LEU A 152 4.26 13.38 6.01
C LEU A 152 2.73 13.36 5.88
N LEU A 153 2.01 12.90 6.91
CA LEU A 153 0.55 12.84 6.88
C LEU A 153 -0.05 14.25 6.71
N PRO A 154 -1.10 14.40 5.88
CA PRO A 154 -1.86 15.65 5.80
C PRO A 154 -2.51 16.02 7.14
N ALA A 155 -2.80 17.31 7.33
CA ALA A 155 -3.43 17.81 8.56
C ALA A 155 -4.85 17.26 8.81
N GLU A 156 -5.50 16.83 7.75
CA GLU A 156 -6.83 16.20 7.78
C GLU A 156 -6.80 14.73 8.22
N ALA A 157 -5.60 14.13 8.33
CA ALA A 157 -5.44 12.78 8.86
C ALA A 157 -5.59 12.79 10.38
N THR A 158 -6.46 11.92 10.87
CA THR A 158 -6.75 11.76 12.30
C THR A 158 -6.46 10.33 12.77
N GLU A 159 -6.42 10.09 14.06
CA GLU A 159 -6.21 8.77 14.65
C GLU A 159 -4.98 8.01 14.12
N ALA A 160 -3.93 8.73 13.78
CA ALA A 160 -2.72 8.14 13.23
C ALA A 160 -2.04 7.21 14.24
N ARG A 161 -1.80 5.97 13.83
CA ARG A 161 -1.13 4.93 14.64
C ARG A 161 -0.05 4.24 13.82
N LEU A 162 1.15 4.20 14.35
CA LEU A 162 2.27 3.49 13.78
C LEU A 162 2.56 2.25 14.63
N ARG A 163 2.63 1.10 13.99
CA ARG A 163 3.03 -0.17 14.62
C ARG A 163 4.17 -0.80 13.82
N THR A 164 5.11 -1.41 14.51
CA THR A 164 6.10 -2.28 13.88
C THR A 164 5.65 -3.73 14.01
N VAL A 165 5.76 -4.48 12.94
CA VAL A 165 5.34 -5.88 12.84
C VAL A 165 6.47 -6.72 12.26
N ASN A 166 6.33 -8.04 12.29
CA ASN A 166 7.34 -8.96 11.77
C ASN A 166 8.72 -8.73 12.39
N ARG A 167 8.80 -8.67 13.75
CA ARG A 167 10.06 -8.46 14.50
C ARG A 167 10.79 -7.17 14.09
N GLY A 168 10.06 -6.09 13.85
CA GLY A 168 10.63 -4.81 13.45
C GLY A 168 10.91 -4.64 11.95
N LYS A 169 10.67 -5.66 11.12
CA LYS A 169 11.00 -5.63 9.68
C LYS A 169 10.00 -4.89 8.82
N LEU A 170 8.79 -4.68 9.32
CA LEU A 170 7.75 -3.94 8.64
C LEU A 170 7.13 -2.93 9.58
N TYR A 171 6.65 -1.83 9.04
CA TYR A 171 5.74 -0.96 9.75
C TYR A 171 4.34 -1.01 9.15
N SER A 172 3.36 -0.67 9.96
CA SER A 172 1.99 -0.39 9.54
C SER A 172 1.58 0.95 10.12
N LEU A 173 1.28 1.88 9.26
CA LEU A 173 0.73 3.18 9.58
C LEU A 173 -0.74 3.19 9.19
N THR A 174 -1.63 3.34 10.19
CA THR A 174 -3.06 3.51 9.97
C THR A 174 -3.47 4.91 10.39
N PHE A 175 -4.43 5.49 9.69
CA PHE A 175 -5.00 6.80 10.00
C PHE A 175 -6.41 6.91 9.38
N ARG A 176 -7.18 7.92 9.79
CA ARG A 176 -8.52 8.17 9.22
C ARG A 176 -8.58 9.54 8.55
N LYS A 177 -9.42 9.66 7.52
CA LYS A 177 -9.85 10.96 7.02
C LYS A 177 -10.85 11.57 8.00
N ARG A 178 -10.64 12.85 8.30
CA ARG A 178 -11.60 13.64 9.10
C ARG A 178 -12.94 13.72 8.40
#